data_bfd217f937294d7f11aac5f75879151a
#
_entry.id   bfd217f937294d7f11aac5f75879151a
#
_cell.length_a   1.000
_cell.length_b   1.000
_cell.length_c   1.000
_cell.angle_alpha   90.00
_cell.angle_beta   90.00
_cell.angle_gamma   90.00
#
_symmetry.space_group_name_H-M   'P 1'
#
loop_
_entity.id
_entity.type
_entity.pdbx_description
1 polymer ?
#
loop_
_entity_poly.entity_id
_entity_poly.type
_entity_poly.pdbx_seq_one_letter_code
_entity_poly.pdbx_strand_id
1 'polypeptide(L)'
;MGTLTSCPLLLLLLATALAPTQAGKSSHSLRYFATAISRPGFGEPRFTAVGYVDDTQFMRFDSDSENPRAEPCKPWVEQMEPEYWEQETRKFKEHTQNFRTCLYNLLHLYNQSQDGPHTIQDMHGCYVGPDGQFLHGHYQHAYDGHDYITLNEDLSSWTAADAVAQITQHKWEEAGVAEEYKAYLEGTCVETLHRLLEEAQQHSDPPNTHVTRHPRPDGDVTLR
;
A
#
# COMPACT_ATOMS: atom_id res chain seq x y z
N MET A 1 -45.23 -44.85 55.60
CA MET A 1 -44.48 -43.71 56.22
C MET A 1 -43.15 -43.67 55.53
N GLY A 2 -43.05 -42.85 54.51
CA GLY A 2 -41.82 -42.65 53.72
C GLY A 2 -41.47 -41.20 53.76
N THR A 3 -40.30 -40.89 54.26
CA THR A 3 -39.74 -39.57 54.40
C THR A 3 -39.10 -39.13 53.05
N LEU A 4 -39.61 -38.05 52.50
CA LEU A 4 -39.05 -37.38 51.35
C LEU A 4 -37.80 -36.59 51.77
N THR A 5 -36.63 -37.01 51.32
CA THR A 5 -35.39 -36.24 51.44
C THR A 5 -35.28 -35.27 50.26
N SER A 6 -35.38 -33.97 50.54
CA SER A 6 -35.15 -32.91 49.55
C SER A 6 -33.66 -32.78 49.21
N CYS A 7 -33.36 -32.87 47.91
CA CYS A 7 -32.06 -32.63 47.36
C CYS A 7 -31.88 -31.10 47.10
N PRO A 8 -30.90 -30.42 47.65
CA PRO A 8 -30.67 -29.02 47.31
C PRO A 8 -30.01 -28.90 45.93
N LEU A 9 -30.68 -28.19 45.03
CA LEU A 9 -30.16 -27.81 43.72
C LEU A 9 -28.98 -26.83 43.91
N LEU A 10 -27.76 -27.32 43.65
CA LEU A 10 -26.58 -26.48 43.58
C LEU A 10 -26.61 -25.72 42.24
N LEU A 11 -26.97 -24.44 42.26
CA LEU A 11 -26.83 -23.50 41.14
C LEU A 11 -25.35 -23.16 40.99
N LEU A 12 -24.65 -23.84 40.07
CA LEU A 12 -23.33 -23.46 39.57
C LEU A 12 -23.50 -22.25 38.64
N LEU A 13 -23.26 -21.06 39.17
CA LEU A 13 -23.05 -19.87 38.38
C LEU A 13 -21.70 -20.02 37.64
N LEU A 14 -21.75 -20.43 36.35
CA LEU A 14 -20.63 -20.27 35.42
C LEU A 14 -20.45 -18.78 35.15
N ALA A 15 -19.56 -18.13 35.88
CA ALA A 15 -19.02 -16.86 35.48
C ALA A 15 -18.11 -17.09 34.25
N THR A 16 -18.66 -16.98 33.05
CA THR A 16 -17.87 -16.85 31.84
C THR A 16 -17.13 -15.52 31.90
N ALA A 17 -15.88 -15.55 32.37
CA ALA A 17 -14.97 -14.44 32.19
C ALA A 17 -14.83 -14.22 30.67
N LEU A 18 -15.46 -13.16 30.14
CA LEU A 18 -15.12 -12.64 28.85
C LEU A 18 -13.68 -12.15 28.95
N ALA A 19 -12.72 -12.99 28.56
CA ALA A 19 -11.38 -12.53 28.30
C ALA A 19 -11.48 -11.44 27.22
N PRO A 20 -10.83 -10.29 27.40
CA PRO A 20 -10.76 -9.30 26.31
C PRO A 20 -10.17 -10.03 25.13
N THR A 21 -10.91 -10.11 24.03
CA THR A 21 -10.38 -10.53 22.73
C THR A 21 -9.24 -9.57 22.44
N GLN A 22 -7.99 -10.02 22.63
CA GLN A 22 -6.84 -9.34 22.04
C GLN A 22 -7.18 -9.22 20.56
N ALA A 23 -7.37 -7.98 20.09
CA ALA A 23 -7.44 -7.73 18.67
C ALA A 23 -6.17 -8.33 18.08
N GLY A 24 -6.31 -9.45 17.36
CA GLY A 24 -5.19 -10.13 16.74
C GLY A 24 -4.50 -9.10 15.85
N LYS A 25 -3.17 -8.98 15.97
CA LYS A 25 -2.40 -8.14 15.05
C LYS A 25 -2.78 -8.57 13.63
N SER A 26 -3.24 -7.62 12.82
CA SER A 26 -3.59 -7.84 11.42
C SER A 26 -2.34 -7.82 10.56
N SER A 27 -2.40 -8.45 9.39
CA SER A 27 -1.40 -8.25 8.35
C SER A 27 -1.57 -6.85 7.74
N HIS A 28 -0.48 -6.23 7.30
CA HIS A 28 -0.47 -4.89 6.71
C HIS A 28 0.24 -4.87 5.36
N SER A 29 -0.05 -3.86 4.55
CA SER A 29 0.54 -3.70 3.22
C SER A 29 0.93 -2.26 2.92
N LEU A 30 2.03 -2.10 2.16
CA LEU A 30 2.41 -0.86 1.49
C LEU A 30 2.38 -1.11 -0.01
N ARG A 31 1.58 -0.33 -0.73
CA ARG A 31 1.41 -0.50 -2.17
C ARG A 31 1.55 0.83 -2.89
N TYR A 32 2.25 0.81 -4.02
CA TYR A 32 2.37 1.95 -4.93
C TYR A 32 1.79 1.60 -6.29
N PHE A 33 1.14 2.56 -6.90
CA PHE A 33 0.62 2.51 -8.25
C PHE A 33 1.10 3.73 -8.98
N ALA A 34 1.78 3.53 -10.11
CA ALA A 34 2.26 4.62 -10.96
C ALA A 34 1.76 4.44 -12.39
N THR A 35 1.53 5.53 -13.08
CA THR A 35 1.10 5.53 -14.47
C THR A 35 1.80 6.66 -15.22
N ALA A 36 2.37 6.34 -16.38
CA ALA A 36 2.79 7.34 -17.35
C ALA A 36 1.93 7.24 -18.62
N ILE A 37 1.47 8.39 -19.13
CA ILE A 37 0.63 8.49 -20.32
C ILE A 37 1.29 9.45 -21.31
N SER A 38 1.60 8.97 -22.53
CA SER A 38 2.03 9.83 -23.61
C SER A 38 0.87 10.69 -24.13
N ARG A 39 1.18 11.91 -24.57
CA ARG A 39 0.19 12.90 -25.01
C ARG A 39 0.65 13.56 -26.30
N PRO A 40 0.49 12.89 -27.45
CA PRO A 40 0.94 13.41 -28.74
C PRO A 40 0.45 14.85 -28.98
N GLY A 41 1.38 15.75 -29.30
CA GLY A 41 1.08 17.17 -29.52
C GLY A 41 0.87 18.02 -28.26
N PHE A 42 0.90 17.46 -27.06
CA PHE A 42 0.71 18.17 -25.78
C PHE A 42 1.95 18.18 -24.87
N GLY A 43 3.10 17.82 -25.38
CA GLY A 43 4.36 17.83 -24.66
C GLY A 43 4.75 16.47 -24.08
N GLU A 44 5.50 16.51 -22.98
CA GLU A 44 6.02 15.31 -22.33
C GLU A 44 4.94 14.41 -21.73
N PRO A 45 5.17 13.09 -21.64
CA PRO A 45 4.26 12.19 -20.95
C PRO A 45 3.99 12.63 -19.50
N ARG A 46 2.72 12.61 -19.10
CA ARG A 46 2.33 12.84 -17.71
C ARG A 46 2.59 11.59 -16.89
N PHE A 47 3.22 11.77 -15.75
CA PHE A 47 3.44 10.70 -14.76
C PHE A 47 2.67 11.03 -13.48
N THR A 48 1.94 10.05 -12.97
CA THR A 48 1.23 10.12 -11.69
C THR A 48 1.55 8.89 -10.85
N ALA A 49 1.61 9.08 -9.53
CA ALA A 49 1.78 7.97 -8.59
C ALA A 49 0.92 8.18 -7.34
N VAL A 50 0.47 7.08 -6.76
CA VAL A 50 -0.26 7.05 -5.49
C VAL A 50 0.28 5.93 -4.61
N GLY A 51 0.33 6.19 -3.30
CA GLY A 51 0.76 5.21 -2.29
C GLY A 51 -0.37 4.89 -1.32
N TYR A 52 -0.47 3.64 -0.94
CA TYR A 52 -1.48 3.10 -0.01
C TYR A 52 -0.81 2.35 1.13
N VAL A 53 -1.25 2.64 2.35
CA VAL A 53 -1.08 1.75 3.50
C VAL A 53 -2.41 1.05 3.72
N ASP A 54 -2.43 -0.26 3.60
CA ASP A 54 -3.66 -1.06 3.54
C ASP A 54 -4.62 -0.51 2.46
N ASP A 55 -5.82 -0.09 2.83
CA ASP A 55 -6.79 0.51 1.91
C ASP A 55 -6.82 2.05 2.00
N THR A 56 -5.85 2.66 2.70
CA THR A 56 -5.79 4.10 2.90
C THR A 56 -4.74 4.74 2.01
N GLN A 57 -5.16 5.56 1.07
CA GLN A 57 -4.23 6.38 0.29
C GLN A 57 -3.56 7.40 1.22
N PHE A 58 -2.22 7.36 1.31
CA PHE A 58 -1.45 8.24 2.16
C PHE A 58 -0.67 9.31 1.39
N MET A 59 -0.35 9.05 0.11
CA MET A 59 0.42 9.99 -0.70
C MET A 59 -0.04 10.00 -2.16
N ARG A 60 0.30 11.09 -2.85
CA ARG A 60 0.14 11.26 -4.31
C ARG A 60 1.31 12.06 -4.89
N PHE A 61 1.55 11.88 -6.18
CA PHE A 61 2.48 12.66 -6.99
C PHE A 61 1.89 12.87 -8.39
N ASP A 62 2.05 14.07 -8.95
CA ASP A 62 1.63 14.42 -10.32
C ASP A 62 2.69 15.30 -10.97
N SER A 63 3.26 14.83 -12.09
CA SER A 63 4.30 15.54 -12.83
C SER A 63 3.79 16.83 -13.52
N ASP A 64 2.46 16.97 -13.67
CA ASP A 64 1.83 18.13 -14.30
C ASP A 64 1.45 19.23 -13.30
N SER A 65 1.61 19.00 -12.00
CA SER A 65 1.39 20.06 -11.02
C SER A 65 2.40 21.20 -11.22
N GLU A 66 2.03 22.42 -10.85
CA GLU A 66 2.89 23.60 -10.99
C GLU A 66 4.25 23.45 -10.31
N ASN A 67 4.29 22.76 -9.18
CA ASN A 67 5.51 22.36 -8.48
C ASN A 67 5.43 20.89 -8.11
N PRO A 68 5.87 19.96 -8.99
CA PRO A 68 5.72 18.54 -8.79
C PRO A 68 6.39 18.05 -7.49
N ARG A 69 5.60 17.56 -6.56
CA ARG A 69 6.06 17.04 -5.25
C ARG A 69 5.23 15.83 -4.84
N ALA A 70 5.83 14.97 -4.04
CA ALA A 70 5.08 13.98 -3.27
C ALA A 70 4.29 14.73 -2.19
N GLU A 71 2.97 14.52 -2.15
CA GLU A 71 2.06 15.22 -1.25
C GLU A 71 1.35 14.24 -0.32
N PRO A 72 1.23 14.57 0.98
CA PRO A 72 0.43 13.80 1.91
C PRO A 72 -1.06 13.87 1.55
N CYS A 73 -1.80 12.78 1.80
CA CYS A 73 -3.24 12.68 1.58
C CYS A 73 -4.05 12.48 2.87
N LYS A 74 -3.38 12.41 4.03
CA LYS A 74 -4.01 12.18 5.34
C LYS A 74 -3.31 13.02 6.42
N PRO A 75 -4.06 13.52 7.42
CA PRO A 75 -3.48 14.34 8.49
C PRO A 75 -2.37 13.65 9.27
N TRP A 76 -2.47 12.34 9.49
CA TRP A 76 -1.47 11.58 10.23
C TRP A 76 -0.13 11.49 9.49
N VAL A 77 -0.13 11.47 8.16
CA VAL A 77 1.10 11.40 7.39
C VAL A 77 1.70 12.80 7.12
N GLU A 78 0.93 13.88 7.33
CA GLU A 78 1.45 15.24 7.31
C GLU A 78 2.48 15.50 8.44
N GLN A 79 2.47 14.66 9.48
CA GLN A 79 3.39 14.75 10.62
C GLN A 79 4.77 14.13 10.32
N MET A 80 4.90 13.39 9.20
CA MET A 80 6.21 12.89 8.75
C MET A 80 7.18 14.06 8.56
N GLU A 81 8.45 13.82 8.88
CA GLU A 81 9.50 14.85 8.78
C GLU A 81 9.61 15.41 7.35
N PRO A 82 9.92 16.71 7.19
CA PRO A 82 10.09 17.33 5.86
C PRO A 82 11.05 16.58 4.95
N GLU A 83 12.11 16.00 5.52
CA GLU A 83 13.13 15.21 4.81
C GLU A 83 12.55 13.98 4.13
N TYR A 84 11.54 13.34 4.73
CA TYR A 84 10.82 12.22 4.12
C TYR A 84 10.16 12.66 2.80
N TRP A 85 9.41 13.77 2.82
CA TRP A 85 8.73 14.29 1.64
C TRP A 85 9.68 14.79 0.57
N GLU A 86 10.82 15.34 0.97
CA GLU A 86 11.86 15.73 0.02
C GLU A 86 12.50 14.50 -0.67
N GLN A 87 12.73 13.42 0.06
CA GLN A 87 13.25 12.17 -0.50
C GLN A 87 12.23 11.53 -1.44
N GLU A 88 10.96 11.42 -1.05
CA GLU A 88 9.89 10.90 -1.90
C GLU A 88 9.73 11.75 -3.18
N THR A 89 9.81 13.07 -3.05
CA THR A 89 9.74 13.97 -4.20
C THR A 89 10.89 13.72 -5.18
N ARG A 90 12.12 13.57 -4.71
CA ARG A 90 13.27 13.26 -5.57
C ARG A 90 13.09 11.92 -6.28
N LYS A 91 12.70 10.89 -5.55
CA LYS A 91 12.43 9.55 -6.07
C LYS A 91 11.38 9.58 -7.19
N PHE A 92 10.25 10.24 -6.99
CA PHE A 92 9.20 10.31 -8.02
C PHE A 92 9.56 11.20 -9.21
N LYS A 93 10.42 12.22 -9.05
CA LYS A 93 11.00 12.95 -10.17
C LYS A 93 11.92 12.08 -11.03
N GLU A 94 12.74 11.23 -10.41
CA GLU A 94 13.57 10.25 -11.12
C GLU A 94 12.70 9.19 -11.81
N HIS A 95 11.68 8.68 -11.15
CA HIS A 95 10.72 7.75 -11.76
C HIS A 95 10.01 8.37 -12.97
N THR A 96 9.66 9.67 -12.91
CA THR A 96 9.07 10.39 -14.05
C THR A 96 9.97 10.29 -15.28
N GLN A 97 11.27 10.53 -15.14
CA GLN A 97 12.21 10.45 -16.26
C GLN A 97 12.37 9.02 -16.77
N ASN A 98 12.46 8.05 -15.85
CA ASN A 98 12.58 6.63 -16.19
C ASN A 98 11.35 6.16 -16.98
N PHE A 99 10.15 6.48 -16.52
CA PHE A 99 8.91 6.10 -17.21
C PHE A 99 8.77 6.74 -18.60
N ARG A 100 9.19 8.00 -18.77
CA ARG A 100 9.24 8.66 -20.08
C ARG A 100 10.16 7.94 -21.05
N THR A 101 11.34 7.57 -20.56
CA THR A 101 12.32 6.79 -21.36
C THR A 101 11.76 5.39 -21.68
N CYS A 102 11.12 4.72 -20.73
CA CYS A 102 10.49 3.43 -20.95
C CYS A 102 9.37 3.51 -22.01
N LEU A 103 8.49 4.51 -21.94
CA LEU A 103 7.45 4.74 -22.95
C LEU A 103 8.04 4.87 -24.36
N TYR A 104 9.07 5.70 -24.50
CA TYR A 104 9.75 5.90 -25.78
C TYR A 104 10.35 4.57 -26.32
N ASN A 105 11.02 3.81 -25.45
CA ASN A 105 11.63 2.54 -25.83
C ASN A 105 10.57 1.50 -26.21
N LEU A 106 9.46 1.42 -25.49
CA LEU A 106 8.39 0.47 -25.78
C LEU A 106 7.70 0.76 -27.10
N LEU A 107 7.44 2.03 -27.42
CA LEU A 107 6.93 2.42 -28.73
C LEU A 107 7.79 1.87 -29.86
N HIS A 108 9.12 1.98 -29.76
CA HIS A 108 10.04 1.44 -30.75
C HIS A 108 10.04 -0.08 -30.78
N LEU A 109 10.06 -0.75 -29.64
CA LEU A 109 10.07 -2.20 -29.55
C LEU A 109 8.79 -2.83 -30.14
N TYR A 110 7.63 -2.19 -29.94
CA TYR A 110 6.36 -2.63 -30.53
C TYR A 110 6.11 -2.08 -31.95
N ASN A 111 7.07 -1.32 -32.52
CA ASN A 111 6.92 -0.69 -33.81
C ASN A 111 5.63 0.14 -33.94
N GLN A 112 5.28 0.86 -32.86
CA GLN A 112 4.09 1.70 -32.79
C GLN A 112 4.38 3.15 -33.17
N SER A 113 3.33 3.85 -33.65
CA SER A 113 3.39 5.28 -33.94
C SER A 113 3.32 6.12 -32.68
N GLN A 114 3.92 7.31 -32.72
CA GLN A 114 3.79 8.33 -31.67
C GLN A 114 2.48 9.16 -31.79
N ASP A 115 1.61 8.83 -32.74
CA ASP A 115 0.41 9.63 -33.02
C ASP A 115 -0.74 9.39 -32.04
N GLY A 116 -0.70 8.28 -31.30
CA GLY A 116 -1.67 7.90 -30.28
C GLY A 116 -1.14 7.97 -28.85
N PRO A 117 -2.02 8.01 -27.85
CA PRO A 117 -1.62 7.88 -26.46
C PRO A 117 -1.22 6.43 -26.16
N HIS A 118 -0.13 6.28 -25.40
CA HIS A 118 0.33 5.00 -24.88
C HIS A 118 0.55 5.11 -23.37
N THR A 119 0.41 4.01 -22.65
CA THR A 119 0.48 3.99 -21.19
C THR A 119 1.48 2.94 -20.70
N ILE A 120 2.23 3.31 -19.66
CA ILE A 120 2.92 2.35 -18.79
C ILE A 120 2.30 2.45 -17.41
N GLN A 121 2.04 1.32 -16.79
CA GLN A 121 1.60 1.21 -15.41
C GLN A 121 2.60 0.36 -14.63
N ASP A 122 2.79 0.74 -13.38
CA ASP A 122 3.59 0.01 -12.40
C ASP A 122 2.74 -0.22 -11.16
N MET A 123 2.84 -1.40 -10.63
CA MET A 123 2.25 -1.76 -9.35
C MET A 123 3.27 -2.56 -8.56
N HIS A 124 3.64 -2.07 -7.38
CA HIS A 124 4.53 -2.79 -6.50
C HIS A 124 4.20 -2.56 -5.03
N GLY A 125 4.66 -3.48 -4.18
CA GLY A 125 4.44 -3.36 -2.76
C GLY A 125 4.86 -4.58 -1.96
N CYS A 126 4.83 -4.43 -0.66
CA CYS A 126 5.15 -5.46 0.31
C CYS A 126 4.02 -5.65 1.33
N TYR A 127 3.95 -6.88 1.85
CA TYR A 127 3.00 -7.30 2.86
C TYR A 127 3.76 -7.86 4.05
N VAL A 128 3.33 -7.50 5.24
CA VAL A 128 3.86 -8.02 6.50
C VAL A 128 2.79 -8.82 7.24
N GLY A 129 3.24 -9.84 7.93
CA GLY A 129 2.38 -10.65 8.79
C GLY A 129 2.01 -9.95 10.10
N PRO A 130 1.19 -10.60 10.94
CA PRO A 130 0.81 -10.07 12.26
C PRO A 130 1.99 -9.87 13.21
N ASP A 131 3.11 -10.52 12.96
CA ASP A 131 4.38 -10.36 13.69
C ASP A 131 5.24 -9.21 13.18
N GLY A 132 4.82 -8.55 12.07
CA GLY A 132 5.54 -7.48 11.41
C GLY A 132 6.64 -7.97 10.46
N GLN A 133 6.80 -9.28 10.26
CA GLN A 133 7.80 -9.81 9.35
C GLN A 133 7.29 -9.80 7.90
N PHE A 134 8.23 -9.68 6.96
CA PHE A 134 7.93 -9.78 5.53
C PHE A 134 7.18 -11.07 5.23
N LEU A 135 6.07 -10.97 4.52
CA LEU A 135 5.22 -12.09 4.13
C LEU A 135 5.36 -12.38 2.63
N HIS A 136 5.17 -11.38 1.81
CA HIS A 136 5.41 -11.42 0.37
C HIS A 136 5.54 -10.02 -0.22
N GLY A 137 6.09 -9.94 -1.43
CA GLY A 137 6.17 -8.73 -2.23
C GLY A 137 5.69 -8.98 -3.66
N HIS A 138 5.34 -7.92 -4.37
CA HIS A 138 5.01 -7.98 -5.78
C HIS A 138 5.60 -6.79 -6.52
N TYR A 139 5.90 -7.01 -7.80
CA TYR A 139 6.35 -5.97 -8.73
C TYR A 139 5.88 -6.34 -10.14
N GLN A 140 5.08 -5.49 -10.75
CA GLN A 140 4.47 -5.74 -12.04
C GLN A 140 4.42 -4.47 -12.88
N HIS A 141 4.75 -4.61 -14.17
CA HIS A 141 4.54 -3.60 -15.19
C HIS A 141 3.47 -4.04 -16.19
N ALA A 142 2.68 -3.08 -16.64
CA ALA A 142 1.73 -3.22 -17.73
C ALA A 142 2.00 -2.15 -18.80
N TYR A 143 1.74 -2.49 -20.06
CA TYR A 143 1.82 -1.58 -21.20
C TYR A 143 0.51 -1.59 -21.98
N ASP A 144 -0.05 -0.39 -22.24
CA ASP A 144 -1.35 -0.19 -22.89
C ASP A 144 -2.48 -1.05 -22.30
N GLY A 145 -2.46 -1.21 -20.96
CA GLY A 145 -3.47 -1.96 -20.20
C GLY A 145 -3.30 -3.50 -20.25
N HIS A 146 -2.22 -4.00 -20.83
CA HIS A 146 -1.87 -5.42 -20.86
C HIS A 146 -0.64 -5.69 -20.00
N ASP A 147 -0.60 -6.86 -19.37
CA ASP A 147 0.58 -7.30 -18.63
C ASP A 147 1.81 -7.23 -19.54
N TYR A 148 2.93 -6.74 -19.01
CA TYR A 148 4.20 -6.63 -19.70
C TYR A 148 5.25 -7.54 -19.09
N ILE A 149 5.64 -7.27 -17.85
CA ILE A 149 6.60 -8.09 -17.13
C ILE A 149 6.30 -8.08 -15.63
N THR A 150 6.42 -9.24 -15.00
CA THR A 150 6.10 -9.45 -13.57
C THR A 150 7.26 -10.15 -12.88
N LEU A 151 7.65 -9.66 -11.69
CA LEU A 151 8.54 -10.36 -10.78
C LEU A 151 7.79 -11.54 -10.16
N ASN A 152 8.35 -12.73 -10.27
CA ASN A 152 7.75 -13.94 -9.72
C ASN A 152 7.77 -13.94 -8.18
N GLU A 153 6.98 -14.81 -7.57
CA GLU A 153 6.88 -14.92 -6.09
C GLU A 153 8.21 -15.27 -5.41
N ASP A 154 9.14 -15.87 -6.13
CA ASP A 154 10.50 -16.18 -5.66
C ASP A 154 11.39 -14.93 -5.51
N LEU A 155 10.94 -13.78 -6.01
CA LEU A 155 11.66 -12.50 -6.06
C LEU A 155 13.05 -12.59 -6.72
N SER A 156 13.24 -13.59 -7.61
CA SER A 156 14.53 -13.85 -8.26
C SER A 156 14.42 -14.08 -9.76
N SER A 157 13.21 -14.20 -10.27
CA SER A 157 12.94 -14.47 -11.68
C SER A 157 11.77 -13.63 -12.22
N TRP A 158 11.70 -13.50 -13.54
CA TRP A 158 10.71 -12.67 -14.23
C TRP A 158 9.81 -13.52 -15.14
N THR A 159 8.56 -13.08 -15.29
CA THR A 159 7.63 -13.60 -16.31
C THR A 159 7.30 -12.48 -17.27
N ALA A 160 7.68 -12.64 -18.55
CA ALA A 160 7.33 -11.76 -19.64
C ALA A 160 6.01 -12.21 -20.30
N ALA A 161 5.13 -11.26 -20.60
CA ALA A 161 3.82 -11.57 -21.17
C ALA A 161 3.87 -11.91 -22.68
N ASP A 162 4.86 -11.37 -23.40
CA ASP A 162 5.01 -11.58 -24.84
C ASP A 162 6.49 -11.57 -25.29
N ALA A 163 6.71 -11.73 -26.59
CA ALA A 163 8.05 -11.78 -27.18
C ALA A 163 8.82 -10.46 -27.06
N VAL A 164 8.13 -9.32 -27.00
CA VAL A 164 8.77 -7.99 -26.79
C VAL A 164 9.21 -7.85 -25.35
N ALA A 165 8.36 -8.23 -24.40
CA ALA A 165 8.69 -8.23 -22.97
C ALA A 165 9.84 -9.20 -22.64
N GLN A 166 10.03 -10.30 -23.40
CA GLN A 166 11.18 -11.20 -23.26
C GLN A 166 12.51 -10.49 -23.50
N ILE A 167 12.55 -9.48 -24.36
CA ILE A 167 13.77 -8.66 -24.57
C ILE A 167 14.14 -7.91 -23.30
N THR A 168 13.14 -7.36 -22.60
CA THR A 168 13.34 -6.72 -21.30
C THR A 168 13.72 -7.72 -20.23
N GLN A 169 13.06 -8.88 -20.19
CA GLN A 169 13.37 -9.98 -19.28
C GLN A 169 14.86 -10.35 -19.35
N HIS A 170 15.37 -10.65 -20.53
CA HIS A 170 16.79 -11.01 -20.70
C HIS A 170 17.74 -9.91 -20.21
N LYS A 171 17.45 -8.64 -20.53
CA LYS A 171 18.26 -7.53 -20.07
C LYS A 171 18.27 -7.38 -18.54
N TRP A 172 17.11 -7.59 -17.91
CA TRP A 172 16.98 -7.49 -16.47
C TRP A 172 17.60 -8.67 -15.74
N GLU A 173 17.52 -9.87 -16.31
CA GLU A 173 18.23 -11.06 -15.81
C GLU A 173 19.77 -10.87 -15.89
N GLU A 174 20.30 -10.39 -17.02
CA GLU A 174 21.72 -10.10 -17.20
C GLU A 174 22.23 -9.00 -16.24
N ALA A 175 21.40 -8.02 -15.93
CA ALA A 175 21.76 -6.90 -15.05
C ALA A 175 21.49 -7.19 -13.55
N GLY A 176 20.92 -8.34 -13.20
CA GLY A 176 20.64 -8.70 -11.80
C GLY A 176 19.53 -7.83 -11.17
N VAL A 177 18.58 -7.35 -11.96
CA VAL A 177 17.54 -6.39 -11.49
C VAL A 177 16.61 -7.01 -10.44
N ALA A 178 16.39 -8.33 -10.48
CA ALA A 178 15.52 -9.00 -9.52
C ALA A 178 16.07 -8.90 -8.08
N GLU A 179 17.38 -8.99 -7.90
CA GLU A 179 18.04 -8.85 -6.60
C GLU A 179 17.85 -7.46 -6.00
N GLU A 180 17.86 -6.41 -6.83
CA GLU A 180 17.59 -5.03 -6.37
C GLU A 180 16.15 -4.87 -5.89
N TYR A 181 15.19 -5.39 -6.66
CA TYR A 181 13.78 -5.37 -6.25
C TYR A 181 13.51 -6.22 -5.02
N LYS A 182 14.13 -7.40 -4.93
CA LYS A 182 14.05 -8.24 -3.73
C LYS A 182 14.55 -7.50 -2.49
N ALA A 183 15.71 -6.89 -2.58
CA ALA A 183 16.30 -6.12 -1.47
C ALA A 183 15.39 -4.94 -1.07
N TYR A 184 14.79 -4.26 -2.03
CA TYR A 184 13.80 -3.20 -1.78
C TYR A 184 12.55 -3.74 -1.10
N LEU A 185 11.93 -4.81 -1.63
CA LEU A 185 10.66 -5.35 -1.14
C LEU A 185 10.79 -5.94 0.26
N GLU A 186 11.87 -6.67 0.53
CA GLU A 186 12.13 -7.30 1.84
C GLU A 186 12.68 -6.31 2.88
N GLY A 187 13.33 -5.23 2.44
CA GLY A 187 13.99 -4.23 3.31
C GLY A 187 13.23 -2.91 3.35
N THR A 188 13.59 -1.96 2.49
CA THR A 188 13.11 -0.57 2.52
C THR A 188 11.59 -0.45 2.49
N CYS A 189 10.90 -1.31 1.74
CA CYS A 189 9.43 -1.32 1.69
C CYS A 189 8.85 -1.66 3.07
N VAL A 190 9.34 -2.70 3.71
CA VAL A 190 8.90 -3.13 5.06
C VAL A 190 9.21 -2.07 6.11
N GLU A 191 10.41 -1.49 6.08
CA GLU A 191 10.80 -0.42 6.99
C GLU A 191 9.90 0.82 6.84
N THR A 192 9.60 1.20 5.59
CA THR A 192 8.69 2.31 5.29
C THR A 192 7.28 2.01 5.79
N LEU A 193 6.78 0.78 5.57
CA LEU A 193 5.47 0.36 6.07
C LEU A 193 5.38 0.47 7.59
N HIS A 194 6.36 -0.04 8.32
CA HIS A 194 6.39 0.05 9.78
C HIS A 194 6.35 1.49 10.26
N ARG A 195 7.17 2.37 9.68
CA ARG A 195 7.20 3.78 10.01
C ARG A 195 5.85 4.47 9.77
N LEU A 196 5.20 4.20 8.64
CA LEU A 196 3.88 4.76 8.33
C LEU A 196 2.79 4.23 9.29
N LEU A 197 2.85 2.97 9.70
CA LEU A 197 1.93 2.40 10.67
C LEU A 197 2.12 3.01 12.07
N GLU A 198 3.35 3.27 12.48
CA GLU A 198 3.67 3.95 13.75
C GLU A 198 3.10 5.36 13.76
N GLU A 199 3.28 6.14 12.70
CA GLU A 199 2.70 7.47 12.56
C GLU A 199 1.16 7.44 12.59
N ALA A 200 0.56 6.50 11.87
CA ALA A 200 -0.89 6.34 11.87
C ALA A 200 -1.44 6.00 13.27
N GLN A 201 -0.71 5.20 14.06
CA GLN A 201 -1.10 4.86 15.44
C GLN A 201 -0.96 6.05 16.39
N GLN A 202 0.13 6.82 16.28
CA GLN A 202 0.41 7.98 17.16
C GLN A 202 -0.58 9.12 16.92
N HIS A 203 -1.07 9.27 15.68
CA HIS A 203 -1.94 10.36 15.28
C HIS A 203 -3.37 9.90 14.93
N SER A 204 -3.73 8.63 15.22
CA SER A 204 -5.12 8.22 15.23
C SER A 204 -5.81 8.88 16.43
N ASP A 205 -6.82 9.73 16.18
CA ASP A 205 -7.69 10.21 17.24
C ASP A 205 -8.21 9.00 18.03
N PRO A 206 -8.12 9.03 19.38
CA PRO A 206 -8.76 7.99 20.17
C PRO A 206 -10.25 7.96 19.77
N PRO A 207 -10.86 6.76 19.69
CA PRO A 207 -12.27 6.65 19.33
C PRO A 207 -13.06 7.63 20.19
N ASN A 208 -13.74 8.59 19.54
CA ASN A 208 -14.50 9.64 20.19
C ASN A 208 -15.60 9.00 21.03
N THR A 209 -15.27 8.58 22.22
CA THR A 209 -16.24 8.26 23.28
C THR A 209 -16.81 9.57 23.80
N HIS A 210 -17.59 10.26 22.98
CA HIS A 210 -18.49 11.28 23.48
C HIS A 210 -19.59 10.62 24.28
N VAL A 211 -19.32 10.36 25.55
CA VAL A 211 -20.35 10.06 26.53
C VAL A 211 -21.11 11.36 26.78
N THR A 212 -22.14 11.62 26.01
CA THR A 212 -23.08 12.72 26.30
C THR A 212 -23.92 12.32 27.48
N ARG A 213 -23.66 12.93 28.64
CA ARG A 213 -24.56 12.86 29.80
C ARG A 213 -25.80 13.73 29.54
N HIS A 214 -26.91 13.08 29.30
CA HIS A 214 -28.21 13.74 29.27
C HIS A 214 -28.84 13.58 30.67
N PRO A 215 -28.96 14.65 31.50
CA PRO A 215 -29.73 14.54 32.73
C PRO A 215 -31.22 14.38 32.43
N ARG A 216 -31.84 13.35 32.94
CA ARG A 216 -33.28 13.19 32.94
C ARG A 216 -33.89 13.98 34.09
N PRO A 217 -35.17 14.42 33.96
CA PRO A 217 -35.88 15.11 35.02
C PRO A 217 -36.06 14.31 36.32
N ASP A 218 -35.89 13.00 36.25
CA ASP A 218 -35.98 12.04 37.36
C ASP A 218 -34.62 11.73 38.06
N GLY A 219 -33.55 12.36 37.62
CA GLY A 219 -32.21 12.20 38.24
C GLY A 219 -31.43 10.96 37.79
N ASP A 220 -31.93 10.18 36.83
CA ASP A 220 -31.23 9.01 36.28
C ASP A 220 -30.39 9.38 35.05
N VAL A 221 -29.26 8.72 34.84
CA VAL A 221 -28.29 9.03 33.77
C VAL A 221 -28.22 7.86 32.78
N THR A 222 -28.56 8.10 31.51
CA THR A 222 -28.29 7.13 30.43
C THR A 222 -26.98 7.45 29.72
N LEU A 223 -26.14 6.42 29.58
CA LEU A 223 -24.94 6.45 28.75
C LEU A 223 -25.30 5.97 27.32
N ARG A 224 -24.95 6.74 26.31
CA ARG A 224 -24.94 6.31 24.89
C ARG A 224 -23.59 6.52 24.30
#